data_9f33f1389d7c895ed4127c0e94029bc6
#
_entry.id   9f33f1389d7c895ed4127c0e94029bc6
#
_cell.length_a   1.000
_cell.length_b   1.000
_cell.length_c   1.000
_cell.angle_alpha   90.00
_cell.angle_beta   90.00
_cell.angle_gamma   90.00
#
_symmetry.space_group_name_H-M   'P 1'
#
loop_
_entity.id
_entity.type
_entity.pdbx_description
1 polymer ?
#
loop_
_entity_poly.entity_id
_entity_poly.type
_entity_poly.pdbx_seq_one_letter_code
_entity_poly.pdbx_strand_id
1 'polypeptide(L)'
;SIPAGVVTLSVSASSPAISEMENGTDLVFRTAASDAYQGIALAELAMSKGIKDIAVSYANDDYNAAIAAVFSKAFTSMGGKITGNEAHEPNKASYRSEVNTLGSGSDNLALFAYYGSSGITIMRNALETGAFENFIGADGMLAQEVIDQLGAENLGNVTFTTSASDSSTDAFKSWKKHADAAGVPASDPFVPNSYDAAFLMALAIEKAGSADRSKIAAALREVANGPGEKILPGEWKKAKEILASGGSIDYVGAAGPQDFDKNGDVAGLFSKNTVVDGKWKPVVIK
;
A
#
# COMPACT_ATOMS: atom_id res chain seq x y z
N SER A 1 -1.77 -20.81 -7.68
CA SER A 1 -0.45 -20.63 -8.33
C SER A 1 0.62 -21.54 -7.72
N ILE A 2 0.85 -21.48 -6.41
CA ILE A 2 1.92 -22.22 -5.71
C ILE A 2 1.93 -23.73 -6.04
N PRO A 3 0.82 -24.49 -5.91
CA PRO A 3 0.83 -25.92 -6.23
C PRO A 3 1.16 -26.23 -7.69
N ALA A 4 0.96 -25.28 -8.59
CA ALA A 4 1.27 -25.42 -10.01
C ALA A 4 2.68 -24.90 -10.40
N GLY A 5 3.49 -24.47 -9.43
CA GLY A 5 4.81 -23.88 -9.67
C GLY A 5 4.77 -22.59 -10.46
N VAL A 6 3.70 -21.81 -10.38
CA VAL A 6 3.54 -20.56 -11.14
C VAL A 6 3.99 -19.38 -10.31
N VAL A 7 4.97 -18.61 -10.82
CA VAL A 7 5.38 -17.34 -10.23
C VAL A 7 4.21 -16.36 -10.29
N THR A 8 3.94 -15.74 -9.16
CA THR A 8 2.92 -14.70 -9.02
C THR A 8 3.59 -13.42 -8.54
N LEU A 9 3.31 -12.33 -9.22
CA LEU A 9 3.81 -11.01 -8.86
C LEU A 9 2.60 -10.10 -8.61
N SER A 10 2.32 -9.84 -7.33
CA SER A 10 1.18 -9.01 -6.95
C SER A 10 1.53 -7.53 -7.02
N VAL A 11 0.60 -6.72 -7.48
CA VAL A 11 0.77 -5.28 -7.65
C VAL A 11 0.12 -4.46 -6.53
N SER A 12 -0.81 -5.07 -5.77
CA SER A 12 -1.60 -4.35 -4.76
C SER A 12 -1.99 -5.19 -3.53
N ALA A 13 -1.83 -6.51 -3.56
CA ALA A 13 -2.13 -7.34 -2.39
C ALA A 13 -1.02 -7.16 -1.34
N SER A 14 -1.34 -6.50 -0.25
CA SER A 14 -0.40 -5.99 0.76
C SER A 14 -0.48 -6.72 2.11
N SER A 15 -1.45 -7.63 2.31
CA SER A 15 -1.61 -8.35 3.58
C SER A 15 -0.30 -9.00 4.06
N PRO A 16 0.09 -8.85 5.34
CA PRO A 16 1.26 -9.50 5.94
C PRO A 16 1.23 -11.03 5.86
N ALA A 17 0.03 -11.63 5.82
CA ALA A 17 -0.12 -13.07 5.70
C ALA A 17 0.48 -13.67 4.42
N ILE A 18 0.66 -12.85 3.38
CA ILE A 18 1.33 -13.28 2.13
C ILE A 18 2.81 -13.59 2.38
N SER A 19 3.48 -12.79 3.23
CA SER A 19 4.89 -13.01 3.60
C SER A 19 5.09 -14.27 4.45
N GLU A 20 4.04 -14.75 5.11
CA GLU A 20 4.05 -15.90 6.01
C GLU A 20 3.57 -17.20 5.34
N MET A 21 3.20 -17.16 4.05
CA MET A 21 2.70 -18.33 3.34
C MET A 21 3.80 -19.38 3.22
N GLU A 22 3.51 -20.61 3.67
CA GLU A 22 4.38 -21.78 3.44
C GLU A 22 4.62 -21.97 1.93
N ASN A 23 5.86 -22.19 1.54
CA ASN A 23 6.30 -22.34 0.14
C ASN A 23 6.02 -21.13 -0.76
N GLY A 24 5.63 -19.97 -0.20
CA GLY A 24 5.40 -18.73 -0.97
C GLY A 24 6.67 -17.99 -1.36
N THR A 25 7.74 -18.18 -0.61
CA THR A 25 8.98 -17.37 -0.73
C THR A 25 9.65 -17.40 -2.09
N ASP A 26 9.51 -18.50 -2.83
CA ASP A 26 10.14 -18.67 -4.15
C ASP A 26 9.18 -18.47 -5.33
N LEU A 27 7.89 -18.31 -5.09
CA LEU A 27 6.87 -18.23 -6.15
C LEU A 27 5.93 -17.04 -6.01
N VAL A 28 5.91 -16.37 -4.87
CA VAL A 28 5.05 -15.21 -4.62
C VAL A 28 5.90 -14.00 -4.31
N PHE A 29 5.69 -12.95 -5.08
CA PHE A 29 6.40 -11.67 -4.99
C PHE A 29 5.40 -10.52 -5.01
N ARG A 30 5.81 -9.35 -4.52
CA ARG A 30 5.00 -8.13 -4.53
C ARG A 30 5.82 -6.93 -4.96
N THR A 31 5.26 -6.09 -5.83
CA THR A 31 5.82 -4.77 -6.15
C THR A 31 5.22 -3.67 -5.26
N ALA A 32 4.15 -3.96 -4.53
CA ALA A 32 3.60 -3.11 -3.47
C ALA A 32 4.17 -3.52 -2.11
N ALA A 33 4.43 -2.54 -1.25
CA ALA A 33 4.88 -2.80 0.12
C ALA A 33 3.83 -3.55 0.95
N SER A 34 4.32 -4.31 1.93
CA SER A 34 3.46 -5.00 2.90
C SER A 34 2.81 -4.01 3.88
N ASP A 35 1.56 -4.29 4.28
CA ASP A 35 0.86 -3.58 5.36
C ASP A 35 1.57 -3.70 6.72
N ALA A 36 2.49 -4.68 6.86
CA ALA A 36 3.38 -4.73 8.00
C ALA A 36 4.21 -3.43 8.15
N TYR A 37 4.54 -2.77 7.04
CA TYR A 37 5.22 -1.48 7.04
C TYR A 37 4.22 -0.31 7.09
N GLN A 38 3.10 -0.41 6.38
CA GLN A 38 2.07 0.65 6.36
C GLN A 38 1.47 0.89 7.75
N GLY A 39 1.13 -0.16 8.48
CA GLY A 39 0.59 -0.06 9.84
C GLY A 39 1.58 0.60 10.80
N ILE A 40 2.88 0.33 10.66
CA ILE A 40 3.94 0.99 11.44
C ILE A 40 4.02 2.48 11.07
N ALA A 41 4.07 2.80 9.78
CA ALA A 41 4.12 4.19 9.31
C ALA A 41 2.90 5.00 9.76
N LEU A 42 1.71 4.37 9.81
CA LEU A 42 0.50 4.98 10.31
C LEU A 42 0.57 5.23 11.83
N ALA A 43 1.14 4.31 12.60
CA ALA A 43 1.35 4.49 14.04
C ALA A 43 2.36 5.63 14.33
N GLU A 44 3.47 5.68 13.59
CA GLU A 44 4.43 6.80 13.65
C GLU A 44 3.77 8.13 13.31
N LEU A 45 2.93 8.15 12.28
CA LEU A 45 2.17 9.34 11.87
C LEU A 45 1.22 9.78 12.99
N ALA A 46 0.48 8.87 13.62
CA ALA A 46 -0.40 9.17 14.75
C ALA A 46 0.38 9.79 15.92
N MET A 47 1.50 9.17 16.30
CA MET A 47 2.38 9.69 17.36
C MET A 47 2.95 11.06 17.02
N SER A 48 3.34 11.29 15.77
CA SER A 48 3.86 12.60 15.30
C SER A 48 2.81 13.72 15.34
N LYS A 49 1.54 13.37 15.25
CA LYS A 49 0.41 14.30 15.45
C LYS A 49 0.08 14.54 16.92
N GLY A 50 0.79 13.91 17.85
CA GLY A 50 0.55 14.03 19.29
C GLY A 50 -0.61 13.16 19.78
N ILE A 51 -1.15 12.26 18.98
CA ILE A 51 -2.19 11.32 19.38
C ILE A 51 -1.58 10.30 20.34
N LYS A 52 -2.11 10.24 21.58
CA LYS A 52 -1.63 9.33 22.63
C LYS A 52 -2.61 8.22 22.94
N ASP A 53 -3.86 8.43 22.64
CA ASP A 53 -4.94 7.45 22.76
C ASP A 53 -5.79 7.46 21.50
N ILE A 54 -6.28 6.29 21.10
CA ILE A 54 -7.04 6.11 19.87
C ILE A 54 -7.96 4.90 19.96
N ALA A 55 -9.17 5.03 19.45
CA ALA A 55 -10.04 3.89 19.19
C ALA A 55 -9.74 3.31 17.80
N VAL A 56 -9.93 2.02 17.61
CA VAL A 56 -9.73 1.31 16.35
C VAL A 56 -11.04 0.68 15.92
N SER A 57 -11.46 0.94 14.69
CA SER A 57 -12.57 0.27 14.04
C SER A 57 -12.11 -0.33 12.72
N TYR A 58 -12.40 -1.59 12.47
CA TYR A 58 -11.99 -2.25 11.22
C TYR A 58 -13.10 -3.13 10.65
N ALA A 59 -13.21 -3.14 9.33
CA ALA A 59 -14.13 -4.06 8.66
C ALA A 59 -13.70 -5.52 8.92
N ASN A 60 -14.68 -6.39 9.13
CA ASN A 60 -14.45 -7.81 9.45
C ASN A 60 -14.06 -8.58 8.18
N ASP A 61 -12.85 -8.32 7.69
CA ASP A 61 -12.20 -9.03 6.59
C ASP A 61 -10.69 -9.15 6.84
N ASP A 62 -10.02 -10.02 6.10
CA ASP A 62 -8.61 -10.36 6.31
C ASP A 62 -7.67 -9.16 6.16
N TYR A 63 -7.94 -8.27 5.21
CA TYR A 63 -7.10 -7.10 4.96
C TYR A 63 -7.21 -6.09 6.10
N ASN A 64 -8.43 -5.62 6.40
CA ASN A 64 -8.66 -4.59 7.40
C ASN A 64 -8.29 -5.06 8.81
N ALA A 65 -8.56 -6.32 9.14
CA ALA A 65 -8.15 -6.92 10.42
C ALA A 65 -6.62 -6.99 10.55
N ALA A 66 -5.91 -7.38 9.49
CA ALA A 66 -4.45 -7.50 9.52
C ALA A 66 -3.76 -6.14 9.72
N ILE A 67 -4.14 -5.12 8.95
CA ILE A 67 -3.54 -3.78 9.08
C ILE A 67 -3.90 -3.12 10.41
N ALA A 68 -5.12 -3.31 10.94
CA ALA A 68 -5.53 -2.84 12.25
C ALA A 68 -4.70 -3.48 13.38
N ALA A 69 -4.39 -4.77 13.27
CA ALA A 69 -3.55 -5.48 14.24
C ALA A 69 -2.10 -4.95 14.22
N VAL A 70 -1.51 -4.75 13.02
CA VAL A 70 -0.16 -4.18 12.89
C VAL A 70 -0.12 -2.76 13.47
N PHE A 71 -1.07 -1.92 13.09
CA PHE A 71 -1.18 -0.55 13.64
C PHE A 71 -1.28 -0.56 15.16
N SER A 72 -2.20 -1.34 15.73
CA SER A 72 -2.44 -1.39 17.18
C SER A 72 -1.20 -1.83 17.96
N LYS A 73 -0.50 -2.85 17.44
CA LYS A 73 0.76 -3.34 18.02
C LYS A 73 1.85 -2.28 17.97
N ALA A 74 2.04 -1.64 16.82
CA ALA A 74 3.05 -0.60 16.63
C ALA A 74 2.77 0.61 17.51
N PHE A 75 1.54 1.11 17.48
CA PHE A 75 1.11 2.26 18.28
C PHE A 75 1.31 2.05 19.79
N THR A 76 0.94 0.87 20.27
CA THR A 76 1.14 0.50 21.68
C THR A 76 2.63 0.39 22.04
N SER A 77 3.47 -0.18 21.15
CA SER A 77 4.91 -0.28 21.37
C SER A 77 5.61 1.08 21.44
N MET A 78 5.03 2.10 20.81
CA MET A 78 5.49 3.50 20.87
C MET A 78 4.94 4.27 22.08
N GLY A 79 4.22 3.61 22.99
CA GLY A 79 3.65 4.21 24.20
C GLY A 79 2.26 4.78 24.00
N GLY A 80 1.61 4.56 22.89
CA GLY A 80 0.22 4.91 22.65
C GLY A 80 -0.76 3.94 23.35
N LYS A 81 -1.98 4.37 23.57
CA LYS A 81 -3.06 3.59 24.20
C LYS A 81 -4.19 3.33 23.22
N ILE A 82 -4.53 2.05 22.99
CA ILE A 82 -5.77 1.68 22.30
C ILE A 82 -6.91 1.68 23.31
N THR A 83 -7.92 2.52 23.09
CA THR A 83 -9.07 2.70 24.01
C THR A 83 -10.23 1.77 23.72
N GLY A 84 -10.34 1.30 22.47
CA GLY A 84 -11.29 0.31 21.98
C GLY A 84 -10.76 -0.26 20.67
N ASN A 85 -11.07 -1.52 20.37
CA ASN A 85 -10.62 -2.19 19.14
C ASN A 85 -11.71 -3.16 18.70
N GLU A 86 -12.54 -2.72 17.74
CA GLU A 86 -13.79 -3.39 17.39
C GLU A 86 -13.87 -3.67 15.89
N ALA A 87 -14.17 -4.92 15.57
CA ALA A 87 -14.57 -5.29 14.22
C ALA A 87 -16.00 -4.83 13.93
N HIS A 88 -16.25 -4.36 12.72
CA HIS A 88 -17.61 -4.05 12.27
C HIS A 88 -17.97 -4.81 11.01
N GLU A 89 -19.24 -5.22 10.92
CA GLU A 89 -19.77 -5.83 9.70
C GLU A 89 -19.98 -4.76 8.63
N PRO A 90 -19.66 -5.04 7.36
CA PRO A 90 -19.87 -4.08 6.27
C PRO A 90 -21.37 -3.90 5.93
N ASN A 91 -21.66 -2.83 5.19
CA ASN A 91 -22.97 -2.56 4.60
C ASN A 91 -24.15 -2.41 5.58
N LYS A 92 -23.89 -2.01 6.82
CA LYS A 92 -24.97 -1.60 7.74
C LYS A 92 -25.53 -0.22 7.36
N ALA A 93 -26.81 -0.02 7.59
CA ALA A 93 -27.46 1.29 7.39
C ALA A 93 -26.99 2.34 8.41
N SER A 94 -26.51 1.92 9.58
CA SER A 94 -26.01 2.81 10.64
C SER A 94 -25.00 2.10 11.53
N TYR A 95 -24.01 2.85 11.97
CA TYR A 95 -22.96 2.45 12.93
C TYR A 95 -22.94 3.34 14.17
N ARG A 96 -24.05 4.04 14.47
CA ARG A 96 -24.12 4.98 15.61
C ARG A 96 -23.81 4.32 16.95
N SER A 97 -24.21 3.06 17.13
CA SER A 97 -23.95 2.31 18.36
C SER A 97 -22.47 2.04 18.55
N GLU A 98 -21.81 1.53 17.51
CA GLU A 98 -20.38 1.24 17.49
C GLU A 98 -19.55 2.53 17.67
N VAL A 99 -19.92 3.58 16.95
CA VAL A 99 -19.28 4.90 17.01
C VAL A 99 -19.38 5.48 18.42
N ASN A 100 -20.55 5.46 19.05
CA ASN A 100 -20.73 5.98 20.41
C ASN A 100 -19.97 5.16 21.45
N THR A 101 -19.91 3.84 21.29
CA THR A 101 -19.16 2.96 22.19
C THR A 101 -17.67 3.26 22.12
N LEU A 102 -17.11 3.33 20.91
CA LEU A 102 -15.70 3.60 20.70
C LEU A 102 -15.31 5.04 21.08
N GLY A 103 -16.17 6.03 20.79
CA GLY A 103 -15.94 7.45 21.07
C GLY A 103 -15.95 7.80 22.57
N SER A 104 -16.46 6.89 23.42
CA SER A 104 -16.41 7.11 24.88
C SER A 104 -15.00 7.08 25.46
N GLY A 105 -14.02 6.58 24.72
CA GLY A 105 -12.65 6.36 25.19
C GLY A 105 -11.60 7.29 24.57
N SER A 106 -11.87 7.92 23.42
CA SER A 106 -10.93 8.78 22.71
C SER A 106 -11.63 9.62 21.65
N ASP A 107 -11.15 10.82 21.41
CA ASP A 107 -11.59 11.69 20.31
C ASP A 107 -10.91 11.32 18.96
N ASN A 108 -10.08 10.28 18.95
CA ASN A 108 -9.30 9.85 17.80
C ASN A 108 -9.76 8.47 17.33
N LEU A 109 -10.00 8.30 16.04
CA LEU A 109 -10.38 7.04 15.41
C LEU A 109 -9.37 6.60 14.35
N ALA A 110 -8.81 5.40 14.51
CA ALA A 110 -8.17 4.66 13.43
C ALA A 110 -9.24 3.81 12.73
N LEU A 111 -9.55 4.15 11.47
CA LEU A 111 -10.58 3.51 10.69
C LEU A 111 -9.96 2.72 9.54
N PHE A 112 -10.12 1.41 9.58
CA PHE A 112 -9.73 0.49 8.53
C PHE A 112 -10.98 -0.09 7.88
N ALA A 113 -11.34 0.46 6.73
CA ALA A 113 -12.59 0.12 6.05
C ALA A 113 -12.49 0.50 4.57
N TYR A 114 -13.45 0.03 3.78
CA TYR A 114 -13.64 0.50 2.42
C TYR A 114 -14.71 1.59 2.38
N TYR A 115 -14.44 2.67 1.66
CA TYR A 115 -15.35 3.82 1.55
C TYR A 115 -16.76 3.40 1.10
N GLY A 116 -16.87 2.50 0.10
CA GLY A 116 -18.14 2.10 -0.50
C GLY A 116 -18.96 1.07 0.30
N SER A 117 -18.39 0.49 1.39
CA SER A 117 -19.12 -0.52 2.17
C SER A 117 -19.53 -0.06 3.57
N SER A 118 -18.61 0.47 4.34
CA SER A 118 -18.86 0.90 5.73
C SER A 118 -18.24 2.25 6.06
N GLY A 119 -17.11 2.58 5.46
CA GLY A 119 -16.27 3.68 5.87
C GLY A 119 -16.96 5.05 5.84
N ILE A 120 -17.64 5.40 4.74
CA ILE A 120 -18.37 6.68 4.64
C ILE A 120 -19.50 6.75 5.69
N THR A 121 -20.23 5.64 5.91
CA THR A 121 -21.33 5.62 6.89
C THR A 121 -20.82 5.75 8.32
N ILE A 122 -19.68 5.09 8.67
CA ILE A 122 -19.05 5.24 9.99
C ILE A 122 -18.60 6.69 10.20
N MET A 123 -17.86 7.26 9.24
CA MET A 123 -17.39 8.65 9.35
C MET A 123 -18.56 9.64 9.45
N ARG A 124 -19.62 9.46 8.65
CA ARG A 124 -20.81 10.30 8.73
C ARG A 124 -21.46 10.23 10.12
N ASN A 125 -21.65 9.02 10.66
CA ASN A 125 -22.20 8.86 12.01
C ASN A 125 -21.28 9.46 13.09
N ALA A 126 -19.97 9.34 12.93
CA ALA A 126 -19.01 9.94 13.85
C ALA A 126 -19.06 11.47 13.82
N LEU A 127 -19.11 12.08 12.63
CA LEU A 127 -19.23 13.53 12.46
C LEU A 127 -20.57 14.06 12.99
N GLU A 128 -21.67 13.37 12.69
CA GLU A 128 -23.02 13.77 13.15
C GLU A 128 -23.19 13.68 14.68
N THR A 129 -22.53 12.73 15.32
CA THR A 129 -22.60 12.55 16.78
C THR A 129 -21.55 13.35 17.55
N GLY A 130 -20.51 13.85 16.85
CA GLY A 130 -19.36 14.48 17.46
C GLY A 130 -18.50 13.51 18.31
N ALA A 131 -18.60 12.20 18.01
CA ALA A 131 -17.91 11.18 18.79
C ALA A 131 -16.39 11.17 18.55
N PHE A 132 -15.94 11.66 17.40
CA PHE A 132 -14.52 11.73 17.03
C PHE A 132 -14.19 13.05 16.35
N GLU A 133 -13.02 13.59 16.67
CA GLU A 133 -12.49 14.81 16.04
C GLU A 133 -11.43 14.48 14.97
N ASN A 134 -10.64 13.43 15.19
CA ASN A 134 -9.53 13.06 14.30
C ASN A 134 -9.72 11.66 13.74
N PHE A 135 -9.43 11.52 12.44
CA PHE A 135 -9.51 10.24 11.73
C PHE A 135 -8.18 9.94 11.06
N ILE A 136 -7.68 8.74 11.28
CA ILE A 136 -6.56 8.18 10.53
C ILE A 136 -6.95 6.81 9.97
N GLY A 137 -6.27 6.35 8.93
CA GLY A 137 -6.56 5.04 8.36
C GLY A 137 -5.74 4.75 7.10
N ALA A 138 -6.16 3.71 6.39
CA ALA A 138 -5.49 3.21 5.20
C ALA A 138 -6.22 3.61 3.90
N ASP A 139 -5.68 3.17 2.78
CA ASP A 139 -6.08 3.50 1.42
C ASP A 139 -7.49 3.07 1.02
N GLY A 140 -8.09 2.09 1.72
CA GLY A 140 -9.50 1.72 1.49
C GLY A 140 -10.50 2.88 1.61
N MET A 141 -10.09 4.00 2.22
CA MET A 141 -10.86 5.23 2.34
C MET A 141 -10.46 6.32 1.33
N LEU A 142 -9.43 6.10 0.51
CA LEU A 142 -8.94 7.12 -0.44
C LEU A 142 -9.75 7.13 -1.74
N ALA A 143 -10.91 7.76 -1.71
CA ALA A 143 -11.72 8.00 -2.89
C ALA A 143 -12.26 9.44 -2.87
N GLN A 144 -12.45 10.05 -4.05
CA GLN A 144 -13.08 11.37 -4.16
C GLN A 144 -14.49 11.34 -3.59
N GLU A 145 -15.18 10.22 -3.71
CA GLU A 145 -16.51 9.98 -3.18
C GLU A 145 -16.62 10.25 -1.66
N VAL A 146 -15.58 9.99 -0.89
CA VAL A 146 -15.53 10.31 0.55
C VAL A 146 -15.68 11.82 0.76
N ILE A 147 -14.97 12.62 -0.04
CA ILE A 147 -15.05 14.08 0.02
C ILE A 147 -16.42 14.56 -0.47
N ASP A 148 -16.89 14.01 -1.56
CA ASP A 148 -18.18 14.41 -2.17
C ASP A 148 -19.37 14.12 -1.26
N GLN A 149 -19.32 13.03 -0.49
CA GLN A 149 -20.42 12.62 0.40
C GLN A 149 -20.35 13.20 1.81
N LEU A 150 -19.16 13.55 2.32
CA LEU A 150 -18.98 14.03 3.68
C LEU A 150 -18.74 15.55 3.75
N GLY A 151 -18.35 16.17 2.64
CA GLY A 151 -17.97 17.59 2.56
C GLY A 151 -16.51 17.82 2.96
N ALA A 152 -15.79 18.56 2.14
CA ALA A 152 -14.36 18.86 2.37
C ALA A 152 -14.13 19.61 3.70
N GLU A 153 -15.07 20.44 4.09
CA GLU A 153 -15.05 21.24 5.33
C GLU A 153 -15.06 20.37 6.60
N ASN A 154 -15.60 19.17 6.53
CA ASN A 154 -15.66 18.21 7.64
C ASN A 154 -14.44 17.29 7.72
N LEU A 155 -13.54 17.34 6.75
CA LEU A 155 -12.42 16.41 6.60
C LEU A 155 -11.05 17.04 6.93
N GLY A 156 -11.02 18.20 7.57
CA GLY A 156 -9.78 18.90 7.92
C GLY A 156 -8.82 18.10 8.83
N ASN A 157 -9.38 17.23 9.69
CA ASN A 157 -8.63 16.39 10.61
C ASN A 157 -8.55 14.92 10.17
N VAL A 158 -8.77 14.66 8.88
CA VAL A 158 -8.69 13.31 8.31
C VAL A 158 -7.33 13.11 7.64
N THR A 159 -6.71 11.97 7.88
CA THR A 159 -5.45 11.58 7.24
C THR A 159 -5.46 10.10 6.93
N PHE A 160 -5.38 9.73 5.67
CA PHE A 160 -5.25 8.33 5.24
C PHE A 160 -3.88 8.09 4.61
N THR A 161 -3.33 6.89 4.80
CA THR A 161 -2.06 6.48 4.20
C THR A 161 -2.31 5.55 3.02
N THR A 162 -1.42 5.58 2.04
CA THR A 162 -1.36 4.61 0.94
C THR A 162 0.07 4.42 0.48
N SER A 163 0.31 3.35 -0.26
CA SER A 163 1.56 3.14 -0.98
C SER A 163 1.88 4.35 -1.87
N ALA A 164 3.14 4.73 -1.94
CA ALA A 164 3.59 5.90 -2.69
C ALA A 164 4.81 5.60 -3.56
N SER A 165 5.01 6.45 -4.55
CA SER A 165 6.22 6.50 -5.37
C SER A 165 6.89 7.87 -5.25
N ASP A 166 8.22 7.90 -5.26
CA ASP A 166 8.95 9.16 -5.24
C ASP A 166 9.05 9.74 -6.66
N SER A 167 8.23 10.75 -6.94
CA SER A 167 8.18 11.42 -8.24
C SER A 167 9.46 12.21 -8.60
N SER A 168 10.38 12.37 -7.66
CA SER A 168 11.66 13.05 -7.91
C SER A 168 12.69 12.14 -8.56
N THR A 169 12.54 10.82 -8.49
CA THR A 169 13.48 9.84 -9.02
C THR A 169 13.51 9.79 -10.55
N ASP A 170 14.65 9.41 -11.10
CA ASP A 170 14.78 9.25 -12.55
C ASP A 170 13.95 8.06 -13.07
N ALA A 171 13.79 7.01 -12.27
CA ALA A 171 12.95 5.88 -12.58
C ALA A 171 11.47 6.28 -12.73
N PHE A 172 10.91 7.02 -11.76
CA PHE A 172 9.55 7.54 -11.88
C PHE A 172 9.39 8.47 -13.08
N LYS A 173 10.32 9.40 -13.29
CA LYS A 173 10.28 10.34 -14.42
C LYS A 173 10.35 9.62 -15.77
N SER A 174 11.19 8.57 -15.88
CA SER A 174 11.27 7.74 -17.11
C SER A 174 9.95 7.03 -17.37
N TRP A 175 9.41 6.35 -16.34
CA TRP A 175 8.10 5.70 -16.44
C TRP A 175 6.98 6.67 -16.82
N LYS A 176 6.93 7.84 -16.16
CA LYS A 176 5.87 8.84 -16.38
C LYS A 176 5.77 9.28 -17.84
N LYS A 177 6.88 9.41 -18.54
CA LYS A 177 6.88 9.73 -19.98
C LYS A 177 6.13 8.68 -20.80
N HIS A 178 6.29 7.39 -20.44
CA HIS A 178 5.62 6.30 -21.12
C HIS A 178 4.14 6.23 -20.74
N ALA A 179 3.82 6.44 -19.45
CA ALA A 179 2.46 6.48 -18.97
C ALA A 179 1.66 7.63 -19.61
N ASP A 180 2.22 8.84 -19.66
CA ASP A 180 1.59 10.00 -20.29
C ASP A 180 1.35 9.75 -21.80
N ALA A 181 2.33 9.19 -22.49
CA ALA A 181 2.20 8.86 -23.91
C ALA A 181 1.13 7.79 -24.19
N ALA A 182 0.89 6.90 -23.23
CA ALA A 182 -0.15 5.87 -23.29
C ALA A 182 -1.51 6.32 -22.75
N GLY A 183 -1.65 7.55 -22.25
CA GLY A 183 -2.86 8.06 -21.62
C GLY A 183 -3.20 7.37 -20.28
N VAL A 184 -2.19 6.83 -19.59
CA VAL A 184 -2.34 6.14 -18.31
C VAL A 184 -2.20 7.17 -17.16
N PRO A 185 -3.17 7.25 -16.23
CA PRO A 185 -3.10 8.20 -15.12
C PRO A 185 -2.00 7.82 -14.13
N ALA A 186 -0.91 8.58 -14.13
CA ALA A 186 0.24 8.33 -13.27
C ALA A 186 -0.02 8.59 -11.77
N SER A 187 -1.13 9.24 -11.45
CA SER A 187 -1.54 9.58 -10.08
C SER A 187 -2.29 8.47 -9.36
N ASP A 188 -2.78 7.48 -10.11
CA ASP A 188 -3.62 6.45 -9.51
C ASP A 188 -2.79 5.46 -8.70
N PRO A 189 -3.29 5.02 -7.55
CA PRO A 189 -2.60 4.04 -6.72
C PRO A 189 -2.24 2.77 -7.50
N PHE A 190 -1.08 2.21 -7.20
CA PHE A 190 -0.59 0.95 -7.77
C PHE A 190 -0.36 0.90 -9.29
N VAL A 191 -0.56 1.99 -10.02
CA VAL A 191 -0.28 2.02 -11.48
C VAL A 191 1.23 1.90 -11.75
N PRO A 192 2.14 2.60 -11.02
CA PRO A 192 3.58 2.34 -11.13
C PRO A 192 3.96 0.90 -10.80
N ASN A 193 3.38 0.33 -9.73
CA ASN A 193 3.62 -1.06 -9.31
C ASN A 193 3.21 -2.08 -10.38
N SER A 194 2.11 -1.81 -11.08
CA SER A 194 1.62 -2.67 -12.17
C SER A 194 2.58 -2.69 -13.36
N TYR A 195 3.14 -1.52 -13.69
CA TYR A 195 4.19 -1.42 -14.70
C TYR A 195 5.44 -2.20 -14.28
N ASP A 196 5.91 -1.99 -13.06
CA ASP A 196 7.09 -2.65 -12.52
C ASP A 196 6.93 -4.17 -12.52
N ALA A 197 5.77 -4.68 -12.11
CA ALA A 197 5.48 -6.10 -12.13
C ALA A 197 5.57 -6.71 -13.55
N ALA A 198 4.97 -6.04 -14.53
CA ALA A 198 5.01 -6.50 -15.91
C ALA A 198 6.45 -6.44 -16.50
N PHE A 199 7.17 -5.36 -16.20
CA PHE A 199 8.53 -5.16 -16.71
C PHE A 199 9.52 -6.15 -16.06
N LEU A 200 9.44 -6.36 -14.76
CA LEU A 200 10.23 -7.37 -14.04
C LEU A 200 9.97 -8.78 -14.55
N MET A 201 8.70 -9.14 -14.78
CA MET A 201 8.37 -10.45 -15.33
C MET A 201 8.98 -10.64 -16.73
N ALA A 202 8.92 -9.62 -17.56
CA ALA A 202 9.54 -9.66 -18.89
C ALA A 202 11.07 -9.80 -18.79
N LEU A 203 11.73 -9.05 -17.92
CA LEU A 203 13.17 -9.15 -17.66
C LEU A 203 13.56 -10.54 -17.14
N ALA A 204 12.76 -11.12 -16.24
CA ALA A 204 13.00 -12.46 -15.69
C ALA A 204 12.90 -13.55 -16.78
N ILE A 205 11.93 -13.45 -17.68
CA ILE A 205 11.79 -14.38 -18.83
C ILE A 205 12.97 -14.25 -19.77
N GLU A 206 13.40 -13.03 -20.09
CA GLU A 206 14.57 -12.77 -20.93
C GLU A 206 15.84 -13.33 -20.29
N LYS A 207 16.06 -13.07 -18.99
CA LYS A 207 17.19 -13.60 -18.22
C LYS A 207 17.21 -15.12 -18.16
N ALA A 208 16.05 -15.74 -17.95
CA ALA A 208 15.90 -17.19 -17.91
C ALA A 208 16.12 -17.86 -19.28
N GLY A 209 15.97 -17.11 -20.37
CA GLY A 209 16.02 -17.63 -21.74
C GLY A 209 14.96 -18.72 -21.98
N SER A 210 13.89 -18.74 -21.20
CA SER A 210 12.90 -19.83 -21.17
C SER A 210 11.59 -19.36 -20.53
N ALA A 211 10.47 -19.93 -21.00
CA ALA A 211 9.18 -19.81 -20.35
C ALA A 211 8.95 -20.88 -19.24
N ASP A 212 9.97 -21.63 -18.89
CA ASP A 212 9.89 -22.61 -17.80
C ASP A 212 9.72 -21.90 -16.47
N ARG A 213 8.62 -22.21 -15.79
CA ARG A 213 8.21 -21.60 -14.52
C ARG A 213 9.27 -21.73 -13.42
N SER A 214 9.96 -22.88 -13.40
CA SER A 214 10.99 -23.16 -12.38
C SER A 214 12.21 -22.24 -12.50
N LYS A 215 12.47 -21.68 -13.68
CA LYS A 215 13.60 -20.78 -13.96
C LYS A 215 13.25 -19.32 -13.75
N ILE A 216 11.96 -18.96 -13.86
CA ILE A 216 11.53 -17.56 -13.81
C ILE A 216 11.68 -16.98 -12.40
N ALA A 217 11.38 -17.73 -11.35
CA ALA A 217 11.45 -17.23 -9.96
C ALA A 217 12.88 -16.82 -9.58
N ALA A 218 13.88 -17.67 -9.88
CA ALA A 218 15.29 -17.34 -9.63
C ALA A 218 15.74 -16.14 -10.47
N ALA A 219 15.41 -16.14 -11.75
CA ALA A 219 15.72 -15.04 -12.64
C ALA A 219 15.07 -13.71 -12.24
N LEU A 220 13.86 -13.76 -11.66
CA LEU A 220 13.18 -12.56 -11.15
C LEU A 220 13.99 -11.88 -10.03
N ARG A 221 14.51 -12.65 -9.08
CA ARG A 221 15.39 -12.12 -8.03
C ARG A 221 16.71 -11.58 -8.61
N GLU A 222 17.31 -12.26 -9.59
CA GLU A 222 18.56 -11.82 -10.19
C GLU A 222 18.44 -10.47 -10.93
N VAL A 223 17.30 -10.21 -11.58
CA VAL A 223 17.09 -8.95 -12.32
C VAL A 223 16.59 -7.82 -11.44
N ALA A 224 16.00 -8.15 -10.28
CA ALA A 224 15.46 -7.19 -9.34
C ALA A 224 16.47 -6.71 -8.29
N ASN A 225 17.26 -7.65 -7.73
CA ASN A 225 18.08 -7.38 -6.54
C ASN A 225 19.55 -7.03 -6.85
N GLY A 226 19.94 -7.01 -8.11
CA GLY A 226 21.36 -6.80 -8.44
C GLY A 226 22.30 -7.87 -7.83
N PRO A 227 23.61 -7.65 -7.84
CA PRO A 227 24.26 -6.48 -8.43
C PRO A 227 24.24 -6.49 -9.96
N GLY A 228 24.21 -5.32 -10.58
CA GLY A 228 24.21 -5.20 -12.02
C GLY A 228 24.18 -3.77 -12.53
N GLU A 229 24.12 -3.65 -13.84
CA GLU A 229 23.88 -2.36 -14.50
C GLU A 229 22.45 -1.90 -14.22
N LYS A 230 22.27 -0.67 -13.77
CA LYS A 230 20.94 -0.11 -13.49
C LYS A 230 20.09 0.00 -14.73
N ILE A 231 18.87 -0.53 -14.63
CA ILE A 231 17.83 -0.48 -15.66
C ILE A 231 16.65 0.30 -15.14
N LEU A 232 16.27 1.33 -15.86
CA LEU A 232 15.10 2.14 -15.58
C LEU A 232 13.89 1.71 -16.41
N PRO A 233 12.67 2.11 -16.04
CA PRO A 233 11.47 1.94 -16.87
C PRO A 233 11.70 2.42 -18.30
N GLY A 234 11.32 1.60 -19.27
CA GLY A 234 11.51 1.88 -20.71
C GLY A 234 12.84 1.43 -21.31
N GLU A 235 13.85 1.08 -20.50
CA GLU A 235 15.18 0.69 -20.98
C GLU A 235 15.25 -0.79 -21.38
N TRP A 236 14.19 -1.34 -21.98
CA TRP A 236 14.12 -2.74 -22.41
C TRP A 236 15.27 -3.15 -23.32
N LYS A 237 15.59 -2.31 -24.33
CA LYS A 237 16.65 -2.62 -25.30
C LYS A 237 18.02 -2.74 -24.62
N LYS A 238 18.35 -1.79 -23.73
CA LYS A 238 19.58 -1.79 -22.94
C LYS A 238 19.68 -3.07 -22.09
N ALA A 239 18.61 -3.42 -21.36
CA ALA A 239 18.56 -4.63 -20.55
C ALA A 239 18.82 -5.89 -21.38
N LYS A 240 18.15 -6.02 -22.53
CA LYS A 240 18.32 -7.14 -23.45
C LYS A 240 19.76 -7.29 -23.94
N GLU A 241 20.40 -6.20 -24.35
CA GLU A 241 21.78 -6.19 -24.82
C GLU A 241 22.76 -6.67 -23.74
N ILE A 242 22.56 -6.21 -22.49
CA ILE A 242 23.38 -6.62 -21.36
C ILE A 242 23.18 -8.10 -21.04
N LEU A 243 21.94 -8.56 -20.93
CA LEU A 243 21.63 -9.96 -20.63
C LEU A 243 22.14 -10.90 -21.73
N ALA A 244 22.01 -10.54 -23.02
CA ALA A 244 22.51 -11.31 -24.13
C ALA A 244 24.05 -11.45 -24.16
N SER A 245 24.76 -10.45 -23.61
CA SER A 245 26.23 -10.52 -23.44
C SER A 245 26.68 -11.28 -22.19
N GLY A 246 25.74 -11.84 -21.39
CA GLY A 246 26.05 -12.53 -20.14
C GLY A 246 26.23 -11.59 -18.95
N GLY A 247 25.92 -10.30 -19.10
CA GLY A 247 25.97 -9.32 -18.01
C GLY A 247 24.83 -9.46 -17.00
N SER A 248 24.93 -8.70 -15.92
CA SER A 248 23.88 -8.61 -14.87
C SER A 248 23.25 -7.24 -14.85
N ILE A 249 21.97 -7.19 -14.49
CA ILE A 249 21.18 -5.97 -14.38
C ILE A 249 20.60 -5.83 -12.96
N ASP A 250 20.19 -4.61 -12.64
CA ASP A 250 19.57 -4.20 -11.40
C ASP A 250 18.41 -3.26 -11.74
N TYR A 251 17.17 -3.76 -11.64
CA TYR A 251 15.99 -2.98 -12.02
C TYR A 251 15.57 -2.01 -10.93
N VAL A 252 15.54 -0.73 -11.26
CA VAL A 252 15.01 0.35 -10.40
C VAL A 252 13.64 0.75 -10.93
N GLY A 253 12.60 0.36 -10.20
CA GLY A 253 11.21 0.52 -10.64
C GLY A 253 10.64 1.94 -10.53
N ALA A 254 9.51 2.13 -11.18
CA ALA A 254 8.72 3.36 -11.12
C ALA A 254 8.12 3.58 -9.71
N ALA A 255 7.74 2.50 -9.03
CA ALA A 255 7.23 2.54 -7.64
C ALA A 255 8.36 2.68 -6.61
N GLY A 256 9.60 2.56 -7.01
CA GLY A 256 10.80 2.59 -6.16
C GLY A 256 11.70 1.37 -6.38
N PRO A 257 12.71 1.17 -5.52
CA PRO A 257 13.55 -0.03 -5.56
C PRO A 257 12.71 -1.29 -5.47
N GLN A 258 13.05 -2.27 -6.30
CA GLN A 258 12.33 -3.55 -6.39
C GLN A 258 13.16 -4.71 -5.83
N ASP A 259 14.01 -4.43 -4.86
CA ASP A 259 14.81 -5.43 -4.17
C ASP A 259 13.92 -6.33 -3.31
N PHE A 260 13.69 -7.55 -3.77
CA PHE A 260 12.90 -8.53 -3.03
C PHE A 260 13.67 -9.10 -1.85
N ASP A 261 13.09 -8.99 -0.66
CA ASP A 261 13.57 -9.69 0.52
C ASP A 261 13.36 -11.22 0.42
N LYS A 262 13.73 -11.95 1.47
CA LYS A 262 13.55 -13.40 1.51
C LYS A 262 12.11 -13.88 1.32
N ASN A 263 11.12 -13.04 1.62
CA ASN A 263 9.69 -13.36 1.50
C ASN A 263 9.11 -12.94 0.13
N GLY A 264 9.90 -12.29 -0.74
CA GLY A 264 9.41 -11.73 -2.00
C GLY A 264 8.74 -10.37 -1.84
N ASP A 265 9.01 -9.67 -0.74
CA ASP A 265 8.48 -8.34 -0.45
C ASP A 265 9.50 -7.26 -0.82
N VAL A 266 9.00 -6.08 -1.19
CA VAL A 266 9.82 -4.88 -1.39
C VAL A 266 9.63 -3.91 -0.22
N ALA A 267 10.68 -3.16 0.09
CA ALA A 267 10.56 -1.97 0.91
C ALA A 267 9.81 -0.91 0.12
N GLY A 268 8.73 -0.35 0.67
CA GLY A 268 7.94 0.66 -0.03
C GLY A 268 8.01 2.02 0.63
N LEU A 269 7.52 3.00 -0.09
CA LEU A 269 7.22 4.32 0.43
C LEU A 269 5.71 4.43 0.68
N PHE A 270 5.36 5.27 1.64
CA PHE A 270 3.95 5.61 1.91
C PHE A 270 3.75 7.11 1.79
N SER A 271 2.53 7.51 1.49
CA SER A 271 2.09 8.89 1.60
C SER A 271 1.02 9.03 2.66
N LYS A 272 1.03 10.16 3.35
CA LYS A 272 -0.15 10.66 4.04
C LYS A 272 -0.96 11.50 3.06
N ASN A 273 -2.27 11.32 3.08
CA ASN A 273 -3.20 12.05 2.22
C ASN A 273 -4.17 12.83 3.11
N THR A 274 -4.23 14.13 2.89
CA THR A 274 -5.15 15.06 3.57
C THR A 274 -6.01 15.77 2.53
N VAL A 275 -7.14 16.32 2.94
CA VAL A 275 -8.01 17.08 2.04
C VAL A 275 -7.54 18.53 1.96
N VAL A 276 -7.24 18.99 0.75
CA VAL A 276 -6.88 20.37 0.43
C VAL A 276 -7.63 20.78 -0.82
N ASP A 277 -8.33 21.89 -0.76
CA ASP A 277 -9.13 22.42 -1.88
C ASP A 277 -10.11 21.39 -2.48
N GLY A 278 -10.74 20.57 -1.62
CA GLY A 278 -11.71 19.57 -2.02
C GLY A 278 -11.11 18.34 -2.73
N LYS A 279 -9.81 18.10 -2.60
CA LYS A 279 -9.10 16.95 -3.19
C LYS A 279 -8.14 16.31 -2.20
N TRP A 280 -7.91 15.02 -2.35
CA TRP A 280 -6.84 14.35 -1.64
C TRP A 280 -5.48 14.82 -2.14
N LYS A 281 -4.63 15.26 -1.21
CA LYS A 281 -3.27 15.72 -1.49
C LYS A 281 -2.26 14.82 -0.80
N PRO A 282 -1.49 14.04 -1.57
CA PRO A 282 -0.46 13.18 -1.02
C PRO A 282 0.79 13.96 -0.61
N VAL A 283 1.40 13.52 0.48
CA VAL A 283 2.76 13.91 0.90
C VAL A 283 3.49 12.64 1.28
N VAL A 284 4.59 12.34 0.62
CA VAL A 284 5.40 11.15 0.91
C VAL A 284 5.92 11.24 2.35
N ILE A 285 5.69 10.17 3.08
CA ILE A 285 6.26 9.87 4.39
C ILE A 285 7.00 8.56 4.23
N LYS A 286 8.09 8.34 4.66
CA LYS A 286 8.81 7.05 4.44
C LYS A 286 7.93 5.86 4.16
#